data_0ec1a3e68ef1ce6edf8f00996925df28
#
_entry.id   0ec1a3e68ef1ce6edf8f00996925df28
#
_cell.length_a   1.000
_cell.length_b   1.000
_cell.length_c   1.000
_cell.angle_alpha   90.00
_cell.angle_beta   90.00
_cell.angle_gamma   90.00
#
_symmetry.space_group_name_H-M   'P 1'
#
loop_
_entity.id
_entity.type
_entity.pdbx_description
1 polymer ?
#
loop_
_entity_poly.entity_id
_entity_poly.type
_entity_poly.pdbx_seq_one_letter_code
_entity_poly.pdbx_strand_id
1 'polypeptide(L)'
;MTYFELKDKLDQYFRKIVGINKLVFNEILNILLDHQNLKNTTGGRPYKMSIEDRLVMTLRYLYENRTYHSIGAEYDMVDTTALRNIRSIEDILINNNKFNNLTNKNIFLKRRIQK
;
A
#
# COMPACT_ATOMS: atom_id res chain seq x y z
N MET A 1 8.17 10.19 1.52
CA MET A 1 6.81 10.69 1.81
C MET A 1 6.06 9.65 2.64
N THR A 2 5.58 10.03 3.80
CA THR A 2 4.89 9.14 4.72
C THR A 2 3.39 9.43 4.71
N TYR A 3 2.61 8.49 5.27
CA TYR A 3 1.16 8.70 5.42
C TYR A 3 0.87 9.92 6.30
N PHE A 4 1.66 10.12 7.35
CA PHE A 4 1.49 11.27 8.24
C PHE A 4 1.61 12.60 7.48
N GLU A 5 2.52 12.67 6.53
CA GLU A 5 2.68 13.87 5.69
C GLU A 5 1.53 14.07 4.71
N LEU A 6 0.90 12.97 4.26
CA LEU A 6 -0.13 13.00 3.22
C LEU A 6 -1.56 13.13 3.76
N LYS A 7 -1.83 12.63 4.96
CA LYS A 7 -3.20 12.48 5.46
C LYS A 7 -3.99 13.79 5.53
N ASP A 8 -3.30 14.91 5.76
CA ASP A 8 -3.95 16.22 5.90
C ASP A 8 -3.92 17.03 4.62
N LYS A 9 -3.37 16.48 3.54
CA LYS A 9 -3.35 17.18 2.25
C LYS A 9 -4.70 17.08 1.55
N LEU A 10 -4.94 18.02 0.63
CA LEU A 10 -6.14 17.98 -0.20
C LEU A 10 -6.19 16.70 -1.04
N ASP A 11 -7.41 16.24 -1.34
CA ASP A 11 -7.58 15.02 -2.10
C ASP A 11 -6.88 15.06 -3.46
N GLN A 12 -6.88 16.21 -4.14
CA GLN A 12 -6.18 16.37 -5.41
C GLN A 12 -4.69 16.09 -5.29
N TYR A 13 -4.07 16.61 -4.24
CA TYR A 13 -2.64 16.40 -3.98
C TYR A 13 -2.38 14.93 -3.66
N PHE A 14 -3.22 14.36 -2.80
CA PHE A 14 -3.12 12.96 -2.39
C PHE A 14 -3.16 12.04 -3.61
N ARG A 15 -4.10 12.25 -4.53
CA ARG A 15 -4.23 11.46 -5.75
C ARG A 15 -3.01 11.55 -6.66
N LYS A 16 -2.37 12.71 -6.71
CA LYS A 16 -1.16 12.90 -7.53
C LYS A 16 0.02 12.10 -6.98
N ILE A 17 0.05 11.86 -5.68
CA ILE A 17 1.16 11.15 -5.05
C ILE A 17 0.95 9.64 -5.09
N VAL A 18 -0.23 9.15 -4.72
CA VAL A 18 -0.47 7.70 -4.58
C VAL A 18 -1.33 7.11 -5.71
N GLY A 19 -1.91 7.93 -6.56
CA GLY A 19 -2.67 7.46 -7.71
C GLY A 19 -4.14 7.16 -7.46
N ILE A 20 -4.60 7.24 -6.22
CA ILE A 20 -6.00 7.01 -5.85
C ILE A 20 -6.45 8.10 -4.87
N ASN A 21 -7.77 8.32 -4.78
CA ASN A 21 -8.29 9.32 -3.84
C ASN A 21 -8.28 8.79 -2.40
N LYS A 22 -8.50 9.70 -1.44
CA LYS A 22 -8.47 9.35 -0.02
C LYS A 22 -9.52 8.32 0.36
N LEU A 23 -10.71 8.40 -0.25
CA LEU A 23 -11.79 7.47 0.06
C LEU A 23 -11.38 6.02 -0.26
N VAL A 24 -10.86 5.80 -1.46
CA VAL A 24 -10.39 4.47 -1.89
C VAL A 24 -9.21 4.03 -1.04
N PHE A 25 -8.28 4.95 -0.76
CA PHE A 25 -7.14 4.66 0.10
C PHE A 25 -7.59 4.16 1.48
N ASN A 26 -8.56 4.86 2.09
CA ASN A 26 -9.05 4.48 3.42
C ASN A 26 -9.77 3.14 3.39
N GLU A 27 -10.49 2.81 2.32
CA GLU A 27 -11.13 1.52 2.17
C GLU A 27 -10.09 0.39 2.10
N ILE A 28 -9.02 0.60 1.33
CA ILE A 28 -7.91 -0.36 1.24
C ILE A 28 -7.21 -0.48 2.59
N LEU A 29 -6.97 0.64 3.24
CA LEU A 29 -6.33 0.65 4.56
C LEU A 29 -7.13 -0.15 5.58
N ASN A 30 -8.45 -0.01 5.57
CA ASN A 30 -9.31 -0.80 6.47
C ASN A 30 -9.18 -2.29 6.24
N ILE A 31 -9.08 -2.72 4.97
CA ILE A 31 -8.85 -4.13 4.64
C ILE A 31 -7.55 -4.61 5.26
N LEU A 32 -6.49 -3.81 5.12
CA LEU A 32 -5.18 -4.16 5.65
C LEU A 32 -5.16 -4.19 7.18
N LEU A 33 -5.83 -3.23 7.81
CA LEU A 33 -5.92 -3.18 9.28
C LEU A 33 -6.68 -4.39 9.84
N ASP A 34 -7.77 -4.79 9.20
CA ASP A 34 -8.52 -5.98 9.60
C ASP A 34 -7.64 -7.22 9.51
N HIS A 35 -6.87 -7.36 8.43
CA HIS A 35 -5.94 -8.48 8.28
C HIS A 35 -4.85 -8.45 9.34
N GLN A 36 -4.31 -7.28 9.65
CA GLN A 36 -3.28 -7.12 10.67
C GLN A 36 -3.79 -7.52 12.05
N ASN A 37 -5.02 -7.13 12.40
CA ASN A 37 -5.62 -7.47 13.67
C ASN A 37 -5.78 -8.98 13.84
N LEU A 38 -6.21 -9.67 12.79
CA LEU A 38 -6.33 -11.13 12.80
C LEU A 38 -4.96 -11.80 12.98
N LYS A 39 -3.95 -11.27 12.30
CA LYS A 39 -2.60 -11.82 12.37
C LYS A 39 -1.97 -11.61 13.74
N ASN A 40 -2.25 -10.49 14.40
CA ASN A 40 -1.69 -10.18 15.71
C ASN A 40 -2.14 -11.17 16.79
N THR A 41 -3.28 -11.81 16.61
CA THR A 41 -3.76 -12.82 17.56
C THR A 41 -2.94 -14.12 17.50
N THR A 42 -2.27 -14.37 16.38
CA THR A 42 -1.47 -15.60 16.20
C THR A 42 0.01 -15.39 16.49
N GLY A 43 0.39 -14.16 16.80
CA GLY A 43 1.79 -13.82 17.03
C GLY A 43 2.53 -13.55 15.73
N GLY A 44 3.77 -13.15 15.81
CA GLY A 44 4.60 -12.86 14.67
C GLY A 44 5.40 -11.60 14.89
N ARG A 45 6.51 -11.47 14.17
CA ARG A 45 7.38 -10.32 14.28
C ARG A 45 6.76 -9.14 13.52
N PRO A 46 6.50 -8.01 14.20
CA PRO A 46 5.91 -6.86 13.51
C PRO A 46 6.91 -6.24 12.53
N TYR A 47 6.40 -5.66 11.46
CA TYR A 47 7.22 -4.85 10.57
C TYR A 47 7.62 -3.56 11.27
N LYS A 48 8.81 -3.04 10.95
CA LYS A 48 9.27 -1.75 11.49
C LYS A 48 8.43 -0.59 11.00
N MET A 49 7.95 -0.70 9.78
CA MET A 49 7.18 0.33 9.13
C MET A 49 5.69 0.13 9.41
N SER A 50 4.95 1.21 9.66
CA SER A 50 3.52 1.12 9.90
C SER A 50 2.79 0.60 8.65
N ILE A 51 1.60 0.05 8.85
CA ILE A 51 0.79 -0.45 7.73
C ILE A 51 0.40 0.71 6.80
N GLU A 52 0.15 1.89 7.34
CA GLU A 52 -0.19 3.07 6.56
C GLU A 52 0.96 3.47 5.63
N ASP A 53 2.17 3.50 6.17
CA ASP A 53 3.35 3.86 5.38
C ASP A 53 3.70 2.78 4.36
N ARG A 54 3.50 1.52 4.70
CA ARG A 54 3.72 0.41 3.75
C ARG A 54 2.75 0.50 2.59
N LEU A 55 1.49 0.89 2.86
CA LEU A 55 0.51 1.09 1.79
C LEU A 55 0.90 2.27 0.90
N VAL A 56 1.30 3.40 1.48
CA VAL A 56 1.76 4.56 0.71
C VAL A 56 2.94 4.17 -0.18
N MET A 57 3.92 3.48 0.38
CA MET A 57 5.10 3.04 -0.38
C MET A 57 4.70 2.13 -1.55
N THR A 58 3.82 1.16 -1.29
CA THR A 58 3.36 0.22 -2.30
C THR A 58 2.63 0.93 -3.44
N LEU A 59 1.71 1.83 -3.11
CA LEU A 59 0.95 2.57 -4.12
C LEU A 59 1.86 3.48 -4.94
N ARG A 60 2.84 4.13 -4.32
CA ARG A 60 3.80 4.96 -5.03
C ARG A 60 4.68 4.13 -5.96
N TYR A 61 5.12 2.97 -5.48
CA TYR A 61 5.89 2.05 -6.31
C TYR A 61 5.12 1.66 -7.58
N LEU A 62 3.85 1.34 -7.42
CA LEU A 62 2.99 0.92 -8.55
C LEU A 62 2.64 2.11 -9.46
N TYR A 63 2.26 3.22 -8.87
CA TYR A 63 1.79 4.39 -9.64
C TYR A 63 2.91 5.08 -10.40
N GLU A 64 4.08 5.22 -9.74
CA GLU A 64 5.23 5.89 -10.35
C GLU A 64 6.09 4.96 -11.20
N ASN A 65 5.74 3.67 -11.23
CA ASN A 65 6.47 2.66 -12.00
C ASN A 65 7.93 2.54 -11.60
N ARG A 66 8.20 2.61 -10.29
CA ARG A 66 9.55 2.63 -9.75
C ARG A 66 10.11 1.23 -9.55
N THR A 67 11.44 1.14 -9.44
CA THR A 67 12.10 -0.11 -9.06
C THR A 67 12.11 -0.28 -7.54
N TYR A 68 12.32 -1.50 -7.06
CA TYR A 68 12.49 -1.73 -5.61
C TYR A 68 13.67 -0.96 -5.06
N HIS A 69 14.75 -0.85 -5.84
CA HIS A 69 15.93 -0.09 -5.43
C HIS A 69 15.58 1.39 -5.24
N SER A 70 14.89 1.98 -6.19
CA SER A 70 14.52 3.39 -6.16
C SER A 70 13.59 3.71 -5.00
N ILE A 71 12.52 2.93 -4.83
CA ILE A 71 11.58 3.19 -3.75
C ILE A 71 12.18 2.86 -2.39
N GLY A 72 13.00 1.82 -2.32
CA GLY A 72 13.69 1.45 -1.09
C GLY A 72 14.65 2.53 -0.63
N ALA A 73 15.40 3.13 -1.54
CA ALA A 73 16.34 4.20 -1.20
C ALA A 73 15.62 5.39 -0.56
N GLU A 74 14.41 5.72 -1.05
CA GLU A 74 13.64 6.83 -0.48
C GLU A 74 13.22 6.55 0.97
N TYR A 75 12.99 5.29 1.32
CA TYR A 75 12.54 4.88 2.66
C TYR A 75 13.68 4.28 3.49
N ASP A 76 14.92 4.49 3.09
CA ASP A 76 16.12 4.04 3.80
C ASP A 76 16.15 2.52 4.02
N MET A 77 15.83 1.77 2.98
CA MET A 77 15.87 0.31 3.05
C MET A 77 16.49 -0.28 1.78
N VAL A 78 17.05 -1.47 1.93
CA VAL A 78 17.63 -2.19 0.79
C VAL A 78 16.51 -2.82 -0.05
N ASP A 79 16.86 -3.22 -1.31
CA ASP A 79 15.92 -3.74 -2.29
C ASP A 79 15.09 -4.90 -1.74
N THR A 80 15.72 -5.85 -1.07
CA THR A 80 15.03 -7.03 -0.53
C THR A 80 14.01 -6.68 0.54
N THR A 81 14.31 -5.68 1.36
CA THR A 81 13.37 -5.20 2.38
C THR A 81 12.19 -4.48 1.72
N ALA A 82 12.46 -3.63 0.72
CA ALA A 82 11.42 -2.97 -0.04
C ALA A 82 10.51 -4.00 -0.73
N LEU A 83 11.09 -4.99 -1.39
CA LEU A 83 10.35 -6.07 -2.03
C LEU A 83 9.44 -6.79 -1.03
N ARG A 84 9.97 -7.12 0.14
CA ARG A 84 9.21 -7.83 1.18
C ARG A 84 8.02 -7.01 1.67
N ASN A 85 8.23 -5.72 1.92
CA ASN A 85 7.15 -4.83 2.37
C ASN A 85 6.07 -4.69 1.32
N ILE A 86 6.46 -4.45 0.07
CA ILE A 86 5.50 -4.25 -1.02
C ILE A 86 4.73 -5.53 -1.31
N ARG A 87 5.41 -6.67 -1.40
CA ARG A 87 4.75 -7.96 -1.67
C ARG A 87 3.79 -8.35 -0.56
N SER A 88 4.12 -8.05 0.70
CA SER A 88 3.20 -8.35 1.80
C SER A 88 1.87 -7.62 1.64
N ILE A 89 1.90 -6.36 1.21
CA ILE A 89 0.69 -5.59 0.95
C ILE A 89 -0.07 -6.15 -0.26
N GLU A 90 0.63 -6.39 -1.37
CA GLU A 90 0.02 -6.93 -2.58
C GLU A 90 -0.65 -8.28 -2.34
N ASP A 91 0.02 -9.18 -1.62
CA ASP A 91 -0.49 -10.53 -1.36
C ASP A 91 -1.79 -10.49 -0.54
N ILE A 92 -1.85 -9.62 0.47
CA ILE A 92 -3.07 -9.45 1.27
C ILE A 92 -4.21 -8.97 0.38
N LEU A 93 -3.95 -7.99 -0.46
CA LEU A 93 -4.98 -7.36 -1.29
C LEU A 93 -5.48 -8.28 -2.40
N ILE A 94 -4.58 -9.03 -3.04
CA ILE A 94 -4.95 -9.95 -4.13
C ILE A 94 -5.95 -11.00 -3.63
N ASN A 95 -5.79 -11.46 -2.40
CA ASN A 95 -6.61 -12.51 -1.83
C ASN A 95 -7.86 -11.99 -1.12
N ASN A 96 -8.18 -10.70 -1.25
CA ASN A 96 -9.31 -10.09 -0.55
C ASN A 96 -10.44 -9.74 -1.52
N ASN A 97 -11.64 -10.27 -1.26
CA ASN A 97 -12.79 -10.04 -2.14
C ASN A 97 -13.24 -8.57 -2.18
N LYS A 98 -13.16 -7.88 -1.03
CA LYS A 98 -13.52 -6.46 -0.97
C LYS A 98 -12.59 -5.63 -1.86
N PHE A 99 -11.30 -5.95 -1.84
CA PHE A 99 -10.33 -5.27 -2.69
C PHE A 99 -10.61 -5.55 -4.17
N ASN A 100 -10.94 -6.79 -4.52
CA ASN A 100 -11.26 -7.14 -5.90
C ASN A 100 -12.46 -6.35 -6.42
N ASN A 101 -13.45 -6.11 -5.58
CA ASN A 101 -14.61 -5.28 -5.95
C ASN A 101 -14.21 -3.81 -6.14
N LEU A 102 -13.30 -3.30 -5.31
CA LEU A 102 -12.80 -1.94 -5.45
C LEU A 102 -11.99 -1.76 -6.73
N THR A 103 -11.17 -2.76 -7.09
CA THR A 103 -10.32 -2.66 -8.28
C THR A 103 -11.12 -2.70 -9.58
N ASN A 104 -12.32 -3.25 -9.58
CA ASN A 104 -13.19 -3.19 -10.75
C ASN A 104 -13.54 -1.76 -11.13
N LYS A 105 -13.48 -0.83 -10.17
CA LYS A 105 -13.75 0.59 -10.39
C LYS A 105 -12.48 1.41 -10.63
N ASN A 106 -11.31 0.79 -10.47
CA ASN A 106 -10.03 1.49 -10.60
C ASN A 106 -9.08 0.68 -11.49
N ILE A 107 -8.99 1.09 -12.76
CA ILE A 107 -8.21 0.39 -13.77
C ILE A 107 -6.73 0.29 -13.40
N PHE A 108 -6.19 1.34 -12.77
CA PHE A 108 -4.78 1.35 -12.35
C PHE A 108 -4.48 0.21 -11.39
N LEU A 109 -5.26 0.07 -10.33
CA LEU A 109 -5.06 -1.00 -9.35
C LEU A 109 -5.26 -2.37 -9.96
N LYS A 110 -6.28 -2.52 -10.81
CA LYS A 110 -6.56 -3.79 -11.47
C LYS A 110 -5.39 -4.26 -12.33
N ARG A 111 -4.79 -3.35 -13.10
CA ARG A 111 -3.68 -3.69 -13.99
C ARG A 111 -2.40 -4.02 -13.25
N ARG A 112 -2.17 -3.35 -12.10
CA ARG A 112 -0.89 -3.45 -11.39
C ARG A 112 -0.86 -4.57 -10.37
N ILE A 113 -1.96 -4.81 -9.68
CA ILE A 113 -2.00 -5.78 -8.58
C ILE A 113 -2.61 -7.11 -9.01
N GLN A 114 -3.67 -7.09 -9.80
CA GLN A 114 -4.33 -8.32 -10.28
C GLN A 114 -3.72 -8.77 -11.61
N LYS A 115 -2.54 -9.29 -11.55
CA LYS A 115 -1.90 -9.83 -12.75
C LYS A 115 -2.37 -11.24 -13.05
#